data_84197081c5e89c2fed4f90fd59ee0dde
#
_entry.id   84197081c5e89c2fed4f90fd59ee0dde
#
_cell.length_a   1.000
_cell.length_b   1.000
_cell.length_c   1.000
_cell.angle_alpha   90.00
_cell.angle_beta   90.00
_cell.angle_gamma   90.00
#
_symmetry.space_group_name_H-M   'P 1'
#
loop_
_entity.id
_entity.type
_entity.pdbx_description
1 polymer ?
#
loop_
_entity_poly.entity_id
_entity_poly.type
_entity_poly.pdbx_seq_one_letter_code
_entity_poly.pdbx_strand_id
1 'polypeptide(L)'
;MAAAPTFDELVAEGAAESVAGWDFSWFDGRATEERPSWGYSRLLAQRMRRARAALDIQTGGGEVLGGIPDPPAVLVATESWRPNIDVARRNLRRVRARVVEADDEADLPFLPGSFDLVASRHPTDVVWEEIARVLRPGGTYLSQQARPG
;
A
#
# COMPACT_ATOMS: atom_id res chain seq x y z
N MET A 1 24.16 -24.91 -24.45
CA MET A 1 23.40 -24.63 -23.18
C MET A 1 24.13 -23.49 -22.48
N ALA A 2 23.43 -22.41 -22.17
CA ALA A 2 24.01 -21.34 -21.33
C ALA A 2 24.22 -21.89 -19.90
N ALA A 3 25.36 -21.54 -19.28
CA ALA A 3 25.60 -21.87 -17.86
C ALA A 3 24.53 -21.19 -16.98
N ALA A 4 24.13 -21.85 -15.90
CA ALA A 4 23.26 -21.24 -14.92
C ALA A 4 23.98 -20.00 -14.30
N PRO A 5 23.26 -18.88 -14.07
CA PRO A 5 23.86 -17.69 -13.50
C PRO A 5 24.37 -17.99 -12.08
N THR A 6 25.48 -17.36 -11.71
CA THR A 6 26.05 -17.42 -10.36
C THR A 6 25.19 -16.59 -9.40
N PHE A 7 25.38 -16.80 -8.09
CA PHE A 7 24.70 -15.99 -7.06
C PHE A 7 24.99 -14.49 -7.20
N ASP A 8 26.25 -14.12 -7.45
CA ASP A 8 26.65 -12.72 -7.60
C ASP A 8 26.03 -12.06 -8.84
N GLU A 9 25.89 -12.80 -9.94
CA GLU A 9 25.20 -12.32 -11.14
C GLU A 9 23.71 -12.08 -10.88
N LEU A 10 23.04 -12.99 -10.14
CA LEU A 10 21.63 -12.81 -9.77
C LEU A 10 21.42 -11.63 -8.83
N VAL A 11 22.32 -11.42 -7.87
CA VAL A 11 22.28 -10.25 -6.98
C VAL A 11 22.48 -8.95 -7.76
N ALA A 12 23.45 -8.90 -8.68
CA ALA A 12 23.72 -7.74 -9.51
C ALA A 12 22.53 -7.42 -10.43
N GLU A 13 21.90 -8.44 -11.01
CA GLU A 13 20.69 -8.30 -11.84
C GLU A 13 19.54 -7.70 -11.03
N GLY A 14 19.25 -8.26 -9.83
CA GLY A 14 18.17 -7.75 -8.97
C GLY A 14 18.43 -6.31 -8.46
N ALA A 15 19.69 -5.97 -8.16
CA ALA A 15 20.07 -4.63 -7.71
C ALA A 15 19.95 -3.57 -8.80
N ALA A 16 19.96 -3.95 -10.08
CA ALA A 16 19.81 -3.04 -11.21
C ALA A 16 18.33 -2.68 -11.50
N GLU A 17 17.38 -3.42 -10.93
CA GLU A 17 15.95 -3.19 -11.17
C GLU A 17 15.40 -2.00 -10.39
N SER A 18 14.41 -1.32 -10.97
CA SER A 18 13.72 -0.21 -10.33
C SER A 18 12.81 -0.72 -9.21
N VAL A 19 12.92 -0.13 -8.02
CA VAL A 19 12.04 -0.41 -6.88
C VAL A 19 10.97 0.66 -6.68
N ALA A 20 10.78 1.56 -7.66
CA ALA A 20 9.77 2.61 -7.59
C ALA A 20 8.38 2.06 -7.93
N GLY A 21 7.39 2.34 -7.07
CA GLY A 21 6.03 1.85 -7.24
C GLY A 21 5.87 0.38 -6.86
N TRP A 22 4.81 -0.23 -7.39
CA TRP A 22 4.47 -1.64 -7.21
C TRP A 22 4.51 -2.39 -8.55
N ASP A 23 5.46 -2.02 -9.42
CA ASP A 23 5.73 -2.75 -10.66
C ASP A 23 6.62 -3.96 -10.36
N PHE A 24 6.02 -5.12 -10.30
CA PHE A 24 6.68 -6.39 -10.10
C PHE A 24 6.84 -7.20 -11.40
N SER A 25 6.72 -6.56 -12.56
CA SER A 25 6.82 -7.24 -13.87
C SER A 25 8.14 -7.96 -14.08
N TRP A 26 9.23 -7.53 -13.44
CA TRP A 26 10.50 -8.23 -13.45
C TRP A 26 10.41 -9.67 -12.89
N PHE A 27 9.45 -9.94 -12.01
CA PHE A 27 9.21 -11.27 -11.46
C PHE A 27 8.35 -12.17 -12.36
N ASP A 28 7.84 -11.67 -13.48
CA ASP A 28 7.01 -12.47 -14.39
C ASP A 28 7.78 -13.67 -14.91
N GLY A 29 7.26 -14.88 -14.62
CA GLY A 29 7.92 -16.14 -14.92
C GLY A 29 9.09 -16.53 -14.01
N ARG A 30 9.48 -15.67 -13.05
CA ARG A 30 10.55 -15.93 -12.07
C ARG A 30 10.00 -16.28 -10.70
N ALA A 31 8.89 -15.67 -10.31
CA ALA A 31 8.22 -15.92 -9.05
C ALA A 31 6.70 -15.93 -9.24
N THR A 32 6.01 -16.61 -8.34
CA THR A 32 4.55 -16.61 -8.28
C THR A 32 4.09 -16.17 -6.90
N GLU A 33 3.06 -15.33 -6.84
CA GLU A 33 2.39 -14.95 -5.60
C GLU A 33 1.00 -15.60 -5.57
N GLU A 34 0.70 -16.32 -4.50
CA GLU A 34 -0.66 -16.81 -4.27
C GLU A 34 -1.56 -15.66 -3.83
N ARG A 35 -2.60 -15.40 -4.62
CA ARG A 35 -3.56 -14.34 -4.31
C ARG A 35 -4.64 -14.87 -3.37
N PRO A 36 -4.97 -14.14 -2.29
CA PRO A 36 -6.03 -14.54 -1.39
C PRO A 36 -7.37 -14.63 -2.13
N SER A 37 -8.12 -15.71 -1.90
CA SER A 37 -9.41 -15.97 -2.55
C SER A 37 -10.47 -14.88 -2.28
N TRP A 38 -10.35 -14.15 -1.15
CA TRP A 38 -11.25 -13.06 -0.80
C TRP A 38 -11.01 -11.76 -1.59
N GLY A 39 -9.88 -11.62 -2.29
CA GLY A 39 -9.56 -10.49 -3.17
C GLY A 39 -9.50 -9.14 -2.44
N TYR A 40 -8.29 -8.73 -2.01
CA TYR A 40 -8.07 -7.49 -1.26
C TYR A 40 -8.68 -6.26 -1.94
N SER A 41 -8.39 -6.04 -3.22
CA SER A 41 -8.86 -4.85 -3.94
C SER A 41 -10.39 -4.76 -3.98
N ARG A 42 -11.07 -5.89 -4.13
CA ARG A 42 -12.54 -5.95 -4.11
C ARG A 42 -13.10 -5.60 -2.73
N LEU A 43 -12.51 -6.17 -1.67
CA LEU A 43 -12.94 -5.88 -0.30
C LEU A 43 -12.64 -4.44 0.07
N LEU A 44 -11.47 -3.92 -0.32
CA LEU A 44 -11.12 -2.51 -0.13
C LEU A 44 -12.14 -1.59 -0.80
N ALA A 45 -12.50 -1.85 -2.06
CA ALA A 45 -13.51 -1.06 -2.79
C ALA A 45 -14.87 -1.06 -2.07
N GLN A 46 -15.31 -2.21 -1.56
CA GLN A 46 -16.56 -2.32 -0.80
C GLN A 46 -16.54 -1.49 0.50
N ARG A 47 -15.40 -1.47 1.21
CA ARG A 47 -15.22 -0.70 2.44
C ARG A 47 -15.12 0.79 2.15
N MET A 48 -14.34 1.18 1.13
CA MET A 48 -14.16 2.58 0.72
C MET A 48 -15.49 3.24 0.35
N ARG A 49 -16.37 2.55 -0.37
CA ARG A 49 -17.70 3.06 -0.73
C ARG A 49 -18.59 3.39 0.47
N ARG A 50 -18.36 2.74 1.62
CA ARG A 50 -19.13 2.97 2.85
C ARG A 50 -18.47 3.94 3.80
N ALA A 51 -17.17 4.22 3.60
CA ALA A 51 -16.40 5.12 4.42
C ALA A 51 -16.70 6.59 4.09
N ARG A 52 -16.60 7.46 5.08
CA ARG A 52 -16.63 8.92 4.90
C ARG A 52 -15.23 9.49 4.81
N ALA A 53 -14.32 8.95 5.63
CA ALA A 53 -12.92 9.32 5.67
C ALA A 53 -12.07 8.05 5.79
N ALA A 54 -11.18 7.84 4.83
CA ALA A 54 -10.31 6.68 4.81
C ALA A 54 -8.83 7.07 4.69
N LEU A 55 -7.99 6.26 5.30
CA LEU A 55 -6.54 6.35 5.23
C LEU A 55 -5.97 5.04 4.69
N ASP A 56 -5.09 5.13 3.70
CA ASP A 56 -4.28 4.01 3.21
C ASP A 56 -2.83 4.23 3.64
N ILE A 57 -2.32 3.36 4.52
CA ILE A 57 -0.98 3.47 5.10
C ILE A 57 0.00 2.69 4.23
N GLN A 58 1.17 3.27 3.95
CA GLN A 58 2.23 2.66 3.14
C GLN A 58 1.69 2.27 1.74
N THR A 59 1.13 3.25 1.05
CA THR A 59 0.37 3.04 -0.21
C THR A 59 1.24 2.57 -1.38
N GLY A 60 2.56 2.67 -1.27
CA GLY A 60 3.47 2.40 -2.38
C GLY A 60 3.27 3.42 -3.50
N GLY A 61 3.18 2.95 -4.73
CA GLY A 61 2.85 3.80 -5.89
C GLY A 61 1.37 4.12 -6.02
N GLY A 62 0.52 3.65 -5.12
CA GLY A 62 -0.93 3.94 -5.13
C GLY A 62 -1.73 3.19 -6.19
N GLU A 63 -1.18 2.16 -6.83
CA GLU A 63 -1.81 1.44 -7.93
C GLU A 63 -3.14 0.79 -7.52
N VAL A 64 -3.15 0.14 -6.35
CA VAL A 64 -4.35 -0.53 -5.84
C VAL A 64 -5.41 0.48 -5.43
N LEU A 65 -5.01 1.50 -4.65
CA LEU A 65 -5.92 2.56 -4.20
C LEU A 65 -6.46 3.38 -5.38
N GLY A 66 -5.62 3.68 -6.35
CA GLY A 66 -6.00 4.38 -7.58
C GLY A 66 -7.06 3.65 -8.42
N GLY A 67 -7.19 2.33 -8.24
CA GLY A 67 -8.21 1.50 -8.89
C GLY A 67 -9.60 1.53 -8.24
N ILE A 68 -9.78 2.17 -7.08
CA ILE A 68 -11.08 2.21 -6.39
C ILE A 68 -12.11 2.98 -7.21
N PRO A 69 -13.28 2.38 -7.52
CA PRO A 69 -14.31 3.04 -8.35
C PRO A 69 -15.03 4.17 -7.62
N ASP A 70 -15.37 3.97 -6.34
CA ASP A 70 -16.17 4.88 -5.53
C ASP A 70 -15.38 5.27 -4.26
N PRO A 71 -14.43 6.24 -4.36
CA PRO A 71 -13.65 6.68 -3.22
C PRO A 71 -14.48 7.48 -2.22
N PRO A 72 -14.14 7.47 -0.91
CA PRO A 72 -14.80 8.31 0.09
C PRO A 72 -14.52 9.80 -0.16
N ALA A 73 -15.32 10.66 0.47
CA ALA A 73 -15.19 12.11 0.35
C ALA A 73 -13.82 12.61 0.85
N VAL A 74 -13.29 11.97 1.89
CA VAL A 74 -11.93 12.22 2.40
C VAL A 74 -11.12 10.95 2.21
N LEU A 75 -10.11 11.02 1.35
CA LEU A 75 -9.17 9.93 1.11
C LEU A 75 -7.75 10.44 1.24
N VAL A 76 -7.00 9.81 2.13
CA VAL A 76 -5.60 10.12 2.40
C VAL A 76 -4.77 8.86 2.22
N ALA A 77 -3.57 9.01 1.69
CA ALA A 77 -2.58 7.94 1.59
C ALA A 77 -1.27 8.42 2.21
N THR A 78 -0.58 7.56 2.96
CA THR A 78 0.78 7.81 3.43
C THR A 78 1.81 7.00 2.67
N GLU A 79 3.00 7.55 2.54
CA GLU A 79 4.17 6.90 1.96
C GLU A 79 5.44 7.52 2.53
N SER A 80 6.41 6.70 2.90
CA SER A 80 7.70 7.13 3.44
C SER A 80 8.80 7.15 2.38
N TRP A 81 8.73 6.24 1.40
CA TRP A 81 9.73 6.09 0.35
C TRP A 81 9.56 7.14 -0.75
N ARG A 82 10.46 8.13 -0.77
CA ARG A 82 10.37 9.28 -1.69
C ARG A 82 10.15 8.93 -3.16
N PRO A 83 10.81 7.92 -3.75
CA PRO A 83 10.55 7.53 -5.14
C PRO A 83 9.09 7.15 -5.41
N ASN A 84 8.39 6.60 -4.42
CA ASN A 84 6.98 6.23 -4.53
C ASN A 84 6.04 7.42 -4.39
N ILE A 85 6.40 8.45 -3.64
CA ILE A 85 5.51 9.59 -3.35
C ILE A 85 5.02 10.27 -4.63
N ASP A 86 5.91 10.54 -5.57
CA ASP A 86 5.53 11.18 -6.83
C ASP A 86 4.74 10.25 -7.75
N VAL A 87 5.03 8.95 -7.71
CA VAL A 87 4.25 7.91 -8.40
C VAL A 87 2.83 7.87 -7.82
N ALA A 88 2.71 7.77 -6.50
CA ALA A 88 1.43 7.77 -5.79
C ALA A 88 0.62 9.05 -6.09
N ARG A 89 1.23 10.22 -6.03
CA ARG A 89 0.57 11.49 -6.35
C ARG A 89 -0.02 11.50 -7.76
N ARG A 90 0.66 10.91 -8.75
CA ARG A 90 0.13 10.79 -10.12
C ARG A 90 -1.03 9.80 -10.20
N ASN A 91 -0.83 8.60 -9.65
CA ASN A 91 -1.81 7.51 -9.73
C ASN A 91 -3.10 7.80 -8.96
N LEU A 92 -2.99 8.55 -7.85
CA LEU A 92 -4.11 8.84 -6.96
C LEU A 92 -4.92 10.09 -7.34
N ARG A 93 -4.53 10.81 -8.39
CA ARG A 93 -5.30 12.00 -8.87
C ARG A 93 -6.75 11.67 -9.18
N ARG A 94 -7.01 10.54 -9.83
CA ARG A 94 -8.35 10.13 -10.24
C ARG A 94 -9.29 9.95 -9.04
N VAL A 95 -8.79 9.39 -7.97
CA VAL A 95 -9.55 9.16 -6.75
C VAL A 95 -9.47 10.33 -5.76
N ARG A 96 -8.78 11.42 -6.13
CA ARG A 96 -8.61 12.65 -5.34
C ARG A 96 -8.00 12.41 -3.96
N ALA A 97 -7.18 11.37 -3.81
CA ALA A 97 -6.50 11.13 -2.56
C ALA A 97 -5.38 12.16 -2.34
N ARG A 98 -5.24 12.59 -1.09
CA ARG A 98 -4.10 13.39 -0.65
C ARG A 98 -2.98 12.46 -0.23
N VAL A 99 -1.81 12.57 -0.87
CA VAL A 99 -0.61 11.83 -0.48
C VAL A 99 0.19 12.65 0.52
N VAL A 100 0.45 12.07 1.67
CA VAL A 100 1.22 12.65 2.78
C VAL A 100 2.49 11.84 2.98
N GLU A 101 3.64 12.52 2.97
CA GLU A 101 4.92 11.90 3.36
C GLU A 101 4.88 11.68 4.88
N ALA A 102 4.99 10.43 5.30
CA ALA A 102 4.98 10.04 6.71
C ALA A 102 5.89 8.86 6.92
N ASP A 103 6.64 8.88 8.02
CA ASP A 103 7.48 7.77 8.46
C ASP A 103 6.60 6.60 8.89
N ASP A 104 6.96 5.38 8.48
CA ASP A 104 6.18 4.18 8.76
C ASP A 104 6.30 3.73 10.23
N GLU A 105 7.37 4.15 10.92
CA GLU A 105 7.65 3.83 12.31
C GLU A 105 7.29 4.96 13.30
N ALA A 106 6.88 6.13 12.78
CA ALA A 106 6.58 7.31 13.60
C ALA A 106 5.07 7.53 13.79
N ASP A 107 4.76 8.55 14.58
CA ASP A 107 3.39 9.00 14.79
C ASP A 107 2.78 9.50 13.48
N LEU A 108 1.58 9.04 13.18
CA LEU A 108 0.83 9.49 12.01
C LEU A 108 0.41 10.96 12.17
N PRO A 109 0.61 11.84 11.16
CA PRO A 109 0.36 13.26 11.26
C PRO A 109 -1.13 13.61 11.17
N PHE A 110 -1.97 12.88 11.90
CA PHE A 110 -3.42 13.05 11.92
C PHE A 110 -3.94 13.12 13.35
N LEU A 111 -5.04 13.83 13.52
CA LEU A 111 -5.73 13.90 14.82
C LEU A 111 -6.37 12.54 15.17
N PRO A 112 -6.52 12.24 16.48
CA PRO A 112 -7.26 11.07 16.91
C PRO A 112 -8.67 11.02 16.32
N GLY A 113 -9.14 9.82 15.95
CA GLY A 113 -10.50 9.64 15.44
C GLY A 113 -10.80 10.31 14.11
N SER A 114 -9.79 10.52 13.26
CA SER A 114 -9.96 11.17 11.95
C SER A 114 -10.61 10.30 10.90
N PHE A 115 -10.44 8.97 10.99
CA PHE A 115 -10.84 8.04 9.94
C PHE A 115 -11.81 6.99 10.45
N ASP A 116 -12.74 6.56 9.61
CA ASP A 116 -13.61 5.41 9.86
C ASP A 116 -13.13 4.13 9.17
N LEU A 117 -12.17 4.26 8.24
CA LEU A 117 -11.46 3.15 7.63
C LEU A 117 -9.96 3.46 7.56
N VAL A 118 -9.14 2.54 8.04
CA VAL A 118 -7.69 2.51 7.78
C VAL A 118 -7.39 1.24 7.02
N ALA A 119 -6.60 1.33 5.97
CA ALA A 119 -6.18 0.20 5.15
C ALA A 119 -4.66 0.17 5.01
N SER A 120 -4.11 -1.02 4.79
CA SER A 120 -2.73 -1.19 4.34
C SER A 120 -2.57 -2.51 3.58
N ARG A 121 -1.71 -2.51 2.56
CA ARG A 121 -1.38 -3.71 1.80
C ARG A 121 0.11 -3.97 1.86
N HIS A 122 0.48 -5.13 2.39
CA HIS A 122 1.88 -5.52 2.60
C HIS A 122 2.69 -4.48 3.39
N PRO A 123 2.18 -4.00 4.55
CA PRO A 123 2.91 -3.05 5.36
C PRO A 123 4.24 -3.66 5.81
N THR A 124 5.31 -2.86 5.80
CA THR A 124 6.61 -3.25 6.36
C THR A 124 6.55 -3.22 7.89
N ASP A 125 5.91 -2.20 8.42
CA ASP A 125 5.70 -2.00 9.85
C ASP A 125 4.24 -1.71 10.17
N VAL A 126 3.79 -2.16 11.34
CA VAL A 126 2.41 -1.97 11.80
C VAL A 126 2.42 -1.37 13.18
N VAL A 127 2.21 -0.07 13.28
CA VAL A 127 2.11 0.67 14.55
C VAL A 127 0.66 0.64 15.03
N TRP A 128 0.28 -0.41 15.73
CA TRP A 128 -1.09 -0.68 16.18
C TRP A 128 -1.71 0.46 16.99
N GLU A 129 -0.93 1.10 17.84
CA GLU A 129 -1.38 2.21 18.68
C GLU A 129 -1.79 3.41 17.85
N GLU A 130 -1.04 3.72 16.79
CA GLU A 130 -1.34 4.82 15.88
C GLU A 130 -2.56 4.52 15.01
N ILE A 131 -2.68 3.29 14.50
CA ILE A 131 -3.87 2.85 13.77
C ILE A 131 -5.12 2.99 14.66
N ALA A 132 -5.04 2.52 15.90
CA ALA A 132 -6.16 2.64 16.85
C ALA A 132 -6.46 4.10 17.20
N ARG A 133 -5.45 4.94 17.35
CA ARG A 133 -5.59 6.36 17.67
C ARG A 133 -6.31 7.15 16.56
N VAL A 134 -5.92 6.93 15.30
CA VAL A 134 -6.50 7.68 14.17
C VAL A 134 -7.86 7.14 13.74
N LEU A 135 -8.23 5.92 14.11
CA LEU A 135 -9.56 5.37 13.89
C LEU A 135 -10.59 5.97 14.86
N ARG A 136 -11.78 6.26 14.34
CA ARG A 136 -12.95 6.56 15.15
C ARG A 136 -13.40 5.33 15.94
N PRO A 137 -14.08 5.50 17.06
CA PRO A 137 -14.79 4.39 17.70
C PRO A 137 -15.71 3.67 16.70
N GLY A 138 -15.58 2.35 16.59
CA GLY A 138 -16.29 1.55 15.59
C GLY A 138 -15.70 1.56 14.20
N GLY A 139 -14.58 2.26 13.98
CA GLY A 139 -13.82 2.23 12.71
C GLY A 139 -13.20 0.86 12.44
N THR A 140 -12.80 0.65 11.19
CA THR A 140 -12.27 -0.65 10.73
C THR A 140 -10.83 -0.48 10.24
N TYR A 141 -9.96 -1.41 10.62
CA TYR A 141 -8.67 -1.64 9.98
C TYR A 141 -8.75 -2.84 9.03
N LEU A 142 -8.36 -2.65 7.78
CA LEU A 142 -8.29 -3.69 6.74
C LEU A 142 -6.85 -3.83 6.26
N SER A 143 -6.27 -5.02 6.38
CA SER A 143 -4.89 -5.26 5.92
C SER A 143 -4.77 -6.58 5.19
N GLN A 144 -3.89 -6.59 4.18
CA GLN A 144 -3.33 -7.81 3.60
C GLN A 144 -1.85 -7.85 3.97
N GLN A 145 -1.45 -8.89 4.68
CA GLN A 145 -0.08 -9.08 5.13
C GLN A 145 0.48 -10.37 4.54
N ALA A 146 1.77 -10.35 4.17
CA ALA A 146 2.51 -11.55 3.85
C ALA A 146 2.84 -12.30 5.16
N ARG A 147 2.78 -13.61 5.12
CA ARG A 147 3.26 -14.45 6.22
C ARG A 147 4.50 -15.20 5.74
N PRO A 148 5.48 -15.47 6.61
CA PRO A 148 6.52 -16.46 6.32
C PRO A 148 5.84 -17.79 6.01
N GLY A 149 6.29 -18.45 4.96
CA GLY A 149 5.82 -19.79 4.56
C GLY A 149 6.30 -20.87 5.54
#